data_432ccf01ac4c6067365aa61f539e9ef6
#
_entry.id   432ccf01ac4c6067365aa61f539e9ef6
#
_cell.length_a   1.000
_cell.length_b   1.000
_cell.length_c   1.000
_cell.angle_alpha   90.00
_cell.angle_beta   90.00
_cell.angle_gamma   90.00
#
_symmetry.space_group_name_H-M   'P 1'
#
loop_
_entity.id
_entity.type
_entity.pdbx_description
1 polymer ?
#
loop_
_entity_poly.entity_id
_entity_poly.type
_entity_poly.pdbx_seq_one_letter_code
_entity_poly.pdbx_strand_id
1 'polypeptide(L)'
;AGTLALYFGLLGIRRTPAFINFTAGADGVQSACKAARIKTILTSRTFIERAKLQPLVEQLTGVRIVLLEDLRAQLTLADKLWLILFALRSPRRATLRSKPEDPAAILFTSGSEGKPKGVVLSNRAMLANVRQCLSVVDVGPSDRFMSAMPVFHSFGLTAGFLLPILNGIPAFLYPSPLHYAVVPEMFYDRDCTVMFATPTFLKNYARRAHPYDLRKVRFLMAGAEKLTTEI
;
A
#
# COMPACT_ATOMS: atom_id res chain seq x y z
N ALA A 1 9.02 0.85 -0.08
CA ALA A 1 9.69 -0.14 -0.95
C ALA A 1 9.39 -1.59 -0.49
N GLY A 2 9.55 -1.94 0.79
CA GLY A 2 9.34 -3.31 1.28
C GLY A 2 7.95 -3.88 1.01
N THR A 3 6.88 -3.13 1.26
CA THR A 3 5.50 -3.54 0.99
C THR A 3 5.28 -3.88 -0.48
N LEU A 4 5.89 -3.11 -1.40
CA LEU A 4 5.84 -3.31 -2.84
C LEU A 4 6.49 -4.64 -3.24
N ALA A 5 7.71 -4.85 -2.78
CA ALA A 5 8.45 -6.08 -3.04
C ALA A 5 7.69 -7.31 -2.51
N LEU A 6 7.14 -7.22 -1.28
CA LEU A 6 6.33 -8.29 -0.70
C LEU A 6 5.05 -8.56 -1.49
N TYR A 7 4.32 -7.51 -1.87
CA TYR A 7 3.08 -7.65 -2.62
C TYR A 7 3.30 -8.43 -3.92
N PHE A 8 4.19 -7.94 -4.78
CA PHE A 8 4.47 -8.61 -6.06
C PHE A 8 5.20 -9.94 -5.88
N GLY A 9 6.08 -10.07 -4.88
CA GLY A 9 6.74 -11.34 -4.56
C GLY A 9 5.75 -12.43 -4.16
N LEU A 10 4.78 -12.13 -3.30
CA LEU A 10 3.74 -13.06 -2.90
C LEU A 10 2.86 -13.46 -4.08
N LEU A 11 2.43 -12.50 -4.90
CA LEU A 11 1.68 -12.80 -6.12
C LEU A 11 2.48 -13.66 -7.11
N GLY A 12 3.78 -13.40 -7.23
CA GLY A 12 4.69 -14.18 -8.08
C GLY A 12 4.80 -15.66 -7.69
N ILE A 13 4.51 -16.01 -6.45
CA ILE A 13 4.44 -17.39 -5.96
C ILE A 13 3.00 -17.87 -5.67
N ARG A 14 2.00 -17.18 -6.22
CA ARG A 14 0.56 -17.44 -6.06
C ARG A 14 0.11 -17.46 -4.59
N ARG A 15 0.66 -16.59 -3.77
CA ARG A 15 0.19 -16.33 -2.41
C ARG A 15 -0.59 -15.02 -2.37
N THR A 16 -1.75 -15.04 -1.76
CA THR A 16 -2.61 -13.87 -1.64
C THR A 16 -2.20 -13.02 -0.45
N PRO A 17 -1.70 -11.79 -0.66
CA PRO A 17 -1.40 -10.88 0.44
C PRO A 17 -2.68 -10.34 1.07
N ALA A 18 -2.72 -10.33 2.40
CA ALA A 18 -3.77 -9.69 3.18
C ALA A 18 -3.19 -8.43 3.86
N PHE A 19 -3.81 -7.28 3.60
CA PHE A 19 -3.37 -6.00 4.15
C PHE A 19 -4.09 -5.71 5.47
N ILE A 20 -3.38 -5.91 6.56
CA ILE A 20 -3.94 -5.76 7.91
C ILE A 20 -3.88 -4.27 8.33
N ASN A 21 -4.99 -3.76 8.82
CA ASN A 21 -5.04 -2.45 9.46
C ASN A 21 -4.49 -2.53 10.89
N PHE A 22 -3.25 -2.14 11.08
CA PHE A 22 -2.58 -2.13 12.38
C PHE A 22 -3.13 -1.07 13.35
N THR A 23 -3.87 -0.07 12.87
CA THR A 23 -4.48 0.96 13.72
C THR A 23 -5.75 0.48 14.42
N ALA A 24 -6.26 -0.71 14.07
CA ALA A 24 -7.44 -1.32 14.68
C ALA A 24 -7.16 -1.95 16.08
N GLY A 25 -5.93 -1.84 16.58
CA GLY A 25 -5.51 -2.45 17.84
C GLY A 25 -5.32 -3.96 17.76
N ALA A 26 -4.89 -4.58 18.86
CA ALA A 26 -4.55 -6.00 18.91
C ALA A 26 -5.76 -6.90 18.61
N ASP A 27 -6.91 -6.61 19.20
CA ASP A 27 -8.16 -7.39 18.99
C ASP A 27 -8.64 -7.31 17.55
N GLY A 28 -8.58 -6.12 16.94
CA GLY A 28 -8.94 -5.92 15.53
C GLY A 28 -8.01 -6.68 14.60
N VAL A 29 -6.71 -6.62 14.82
CA VAL A 29 -5.70 -7.39 14.06
C VAL A 29 -5.89 -8.89 14.25
N GLN A 30 -6.09 -9.36 15.50
CA GLN A 30 -6.33 -10.77 15.80
C GLN A 30 -7.61 -11.29 15.11
N SER A 31 -8.67 -10.48 15.12
CA SER A 31 -9.93 -10.79 14.45
C SER A 31 -9.78 -10.88 12.94
N ALA A 32 -9.03 -9.95 12.34
CA ALA A 32 -8.69 -9.98 10.91
C ALA A 32 -7.87 -11.24 10.55
N CYS A 33 -6.89 -11.60 11.38
CA CYS A 33 -6.10 -12.82 11.19
C CYS A 33 -6.97 -14.08 11.23
N LYS A 34 -7.93 -14.17 12.17
CA LYS A 34 -8.88 -15.28 12.26
C LYS A 34 -9.80 -15.32 11.04
N ALA A 35 -10.39 -14.18 10.64
CA ALA A 35 -11.32 -14.09 9.51
C ALA A 35 -10.70 -14.55 8.19
N ALA A 36 -9.45 -14.17 7.91
CA ALA A 36 -8.72 -14.53 6.70
C ALA A 36 -7.80 -15.76 6.87
N ARG A 37 -7.84 -16.46 8.01
CA ARG A 37 -7.00 -17.63 8.35
C ARG A 37 -5.50 -17.34 8.16
N ILE A 38 -5.06 -16.14 8.54
CA ILE A 38 -3.66 -15.72 8.42
C ILE A 38 -2.83 -16.44 9.48
N LYS A 39 -1.79 -17.14 9.04
CA LYS A 39 -0.84 -17.84 9.92
C LYS A 39 0.51 -17.13 10.02
N THR A 40 0.79 -16.21 9.11
CA THR A 40 2.09 -15.51 9.06
C THR A 40 1.86 -14.05 8.72
N ILE A 41 2.45 -13.17 9.50
CA ILE A 41 2.51 -11.74 9.23
C ILE A 41 3.95 -11.38 8.85
N LEU A 42 4.10 -10.75 7.70
CA LEU A 42 5.38 -10.19 7.22
C LEU A 42 5.43 -8.72 7.58
N THR A 43 6.45 -8.31 8.29
CA THR A 43 6.64 -6.92 8.73
C THR A 43 8.12 -6.58 8.80
N SER A 44 8.48 -5.37 9.23
CA SER A 44 9.88 -4.99 9.47
C SER A 44 10.09 -4.52 10.91
N ARG A 45 11.28 -4.75 11.44
CA ARG A 45 11.69 -4.28 12.78
C ARG A 45 11.53 -2.76 12.88
N THR A 46 12.07 -2.05 11.90
CA THR A 46 11.96 -0.59 11.82
C THR A 46 10.50 -0.10 11.82
N PHE A 47 9.58 -0.83 11.18
CA PHE A 47 8.17 -0.46 11.17
C PHE A 47 7.52 -0.66 12.55
N ILE A 48 7.77 -1.80 13.20
CA ILE A 48 7.27 -2.08 14.56
C ILE A 48 7.73 -0.99 15.52
N GLU A 49 9.01 -0.62 15.49
CA GLU A 49 9.60 0.39 16.36
C GLU A 49 9.00 1.78 16.11
N ARG A 50 9.03 2.25 14.85
CA ARG A 50 8.53 3.59 14.49
C ARG A 50 7.04 3.77 14.73
N ALA A 51 6.25 2.75 14.48
CA ALA A 51 4.81 2.77 14.70
C ALA A 51 4.42 2.35 16.14
N LYS A 52 5.41 2.08 17.01
CA LYS A 52 5.22 1.65 18.41
C LYS A 52 4.28 0.45 18.55
N LEU A 53 4.45 -0.55 17.69
CA LEU A 53 3.57 -1.72 17.58
C LEU A 53 4.04 -2.92 18.41
N GLN A 54 5.10 -2.78 19.21
CA GLN A 54 5.62 -3.87 20.04
C GLN A 54 4.54 -4.48 20.96
N PRO A 55 3.74 -3.69 21.71
CA PRO A 55 2.68 -4.24 22.56
C PRO A 55 1.58 -4.98 21.77
N LEU A 56 1.30 -4.51 20.55
CA LEU A 56 0.35 -5.18 19.67
C LEU A 56 0.87 -6.55 19.22
N VAL A 57 2.14 -6.60 18.80
CA VAL A 57 2.78 -7.85 18.33
C VAL A 57 2.82 -8.90 19.43
N GLU A 58 3.12 -8.51 20.68
CA GLU A 58 3.18 -9.41 21.85
C GLU A 58 1.81 -10.00 22.24
N GLN A 59 0.72 -9.31 21.93
CA GLN A 59 -0.64 -9.77 22.22
C GLN A 59 -1.18 -10.74 21.15
N LEU A 60 -0.54 -10.82 19.99
CA LEU A 60 -1.02 -11.71 18.91
C LEU A 60 -0.73 -13.17 19.22
N THR A 61 -1.74 -14.01 19.09
CA THR A 61 -1.64 -15.44 19.33
C THR A 61 -1.94 -16.27 18.08
N GLY A 62 -1.23 -17.38 17.92
CA GLY A 62 -1.45 -18.31 16.80
C GLY A 62 -0.99 -17.78 15.44
N VAL A 63 -0.20 -16.70 15.41
CA VAL A 63 0.33 -16.09 14.19
C VAL A 63 1.84 -15.95 14.31
N ARG A 64 2.56 -16.41 13.30
CA ARG A 64 4.02 -16.25 13.21
C ARG A 64 4.38 -14.87 12.63
N ILE A 65 5.13 -14.09 13.37
CA ILE A 65 5.72 -12.84 12.87
C ILE A 65 7.03 -13.15 12.19
N VAL A 66 7.20 -12.66 10.97
CA VAL A 66 8.43 -12.81 10.17
C VAL A 66 8.94 -11.43 9.79
N LEU A 67 10.14 -11.11 10.21
CA LEU A 67 10.78 -9.83 9.95
C LEU A 67 11.52 -9.86 8.61
N LEU A 68 11.36 -8.80 7.83
CA LEU A 68 12.00 -8.68 6.52
C LEU A 68 13.52 -8.64 6.60
N GLU A 69 14.04 -8.09 7.69
CA GLU A 69 15.46 -8.03 7.97
C GLU A 69 16.04 -9.44 8.13
N ASP A 70 15.32 -10.33 8.81
CA ASP A 70 15.75 -11.72 9.03
C ASP A 70 15.66 -12.52 7.72
N LEU A 71 14.62 -12.32 6.91
CA LEU A 71 14.55 -12.91 5.56
C LEU A 71 15.71 -12.46 4.68
N ARG A 72 16.04 -11.16 4.74
CA ARG A 72 17.18 -10.62 3.98
C ARG A 72 18.52 -11.21 4.41
N ALA A 73 18.70 -11.46 5.70
CA ALA A 73 19.92 -12.07 6.24
C ALA A 73 20.10 -13.53 5.80
N GLN A 74 18.99 -14.23 5.49
CA GLN A 74 19.02 -15.62 5.03
C GLN A 74 19.35 -15.76 3.53
N LEU A 75 19.38 -14.65 2.76
CA LEU A 75 19.70 -14.69 1.34
C LEU A 75 21.16 -15.12 1.11
N THR A 76 21.32 -16.26 0.49
CA THR A 76 22.63 -16.83 0.13
C THR A 76 23.23 -16.17 -1.11
N LEU A 77 24.51 -16.44 -1.37
CA LEU A 77 25.14 -16.03 -2.62
C LEU A 77 24.47 -16.67 -3.84
N ALA A 78 24.02 -17.93 -3.72
CA ALA A 78 23.30 -18.62 -4.78
C ALA A 78 21.98 -17.92 -5.13
N ASP A 79 21.21 -17.45 -4.13
CA ASP A 79 19.96 -16.68 -4.34
C ASP A 79 20.23 -15.37 -5.09
N LYS A 80 21.30 -14.67 -4.73
CA LYS A 80 21.71 -13.42 -5.40
C LYS A 80 22.15 -13.66 -6.84
N LEU A 81 22.91 -14.72 -7.09
CA LEU A 81 23.31 -15.12 -8.44
C LEU A 81 22.10 -15.54 -9.28
N TRP A 82 21.20 -16.34 -8.72
CA TRP A 82 19.96 -16.72 -9.39
C TRP A 82 19.11 -15.50 -9.77
N LEU A 83 18.99 -14.52 -8.86
CA LEU A 83 18.27 -13.25 -9.13
C LEU A 83 18.88 -12.53 -10.34
N ILE A 84 20.20 -12.32 -10.35
CA ILE A 84 20.89 -11.53 -11.38
C ILE A 84 20.93 -12.28 -12.73
N LEU A 85 21.26 -13.55 -12.71
CA LEU A 85 21.49 -14.33 -13.92
C LEU A 85 20.20 -14.82 -14.56
N PHE A 86 19.15 -15.05 -13.78
CA PHE A 86 17.90 -15.64 -14.25
C PHE A 86 16.67 -14.75 -14.01
N ALA A 87 16.35 -14.40 -12.77
CA ALA A 87 15.06 -13.78 -12.46
C ALA A 87 14.92 -12.39 -13.10
N LEU A 88 15.97 -11.56 -13.08
CA LEU A 88 15.93 -10.22 -13.69
C LEU A 88 15.88 -10.28 -15.23
N ARG A 89 16.46 -11.32 -15.83
CA ARG A 89 16.44 -11.50 -17.29
C ARG A 89 15.18 -12.18 -17.80
N SER A 90 14.55 -13.00 -16.98
CA SER A 90 13.38 -13.78 -17.34
C SER A 90 12.32 -13.77 -16.24
N PRO A 91 11.79 -12.58 -15.83
CA PRO A 91 10.89 -12.47 -14.69
C PRO A 91 9.62 -13.30 -14.86
N ARG A 92 9.10 -13.43 -16.09
CA ARG A 92 7.94 -14.27 -16.39
C ARG A 92 8.17 -15.77 -16.15
N ARG A 93 9.42 -16.25 -16.24
CA ARG A 93 9.80 -17.64 -15.95
C ARG A 93 10.14 -17.85 -14.48
N ALA A 94 10.56 -16.79 -13.79
CA ALA A 94 10.85 -16.80 -12.37
C ALA A 94 9.61 -16.76 -11.49
N THR A 95 8.43 -16.50 -12.06
CA THR A 95 7.15 -16.40 -11.34
C THR A 95 6.15 -17.44 -11.83
N LEU A 96 5.23 -17.83 -10.95
CA LEU A 96 4.12 -18.70 -11.30
C LEU A 96 3.04 -17.91 -12.07
N ARG A 97 2.46 -18.51 -13.09
CA ARG A 97 1.37 -17.88 -13.86
C ARG A 97 0.12 -17.76 -12.99
N SER A 98 -0.42 -16.54 -12.90
CA SER A 98 -1.69 -16.25 -12.26
C SER A 98 -2.81 -16.15 -13.29
N LYS A 99 -4.02 -16.51 -12.88
CA LYS A 99 -5.24 -16.33 -13.68
C LYS A 99 -5.91 -14.99 -13.30
N PRO A 100 -6.75 -14.43 -14.18
CA PRO A 100 -7.49 -13.20 -13.87
C PRO A 100 -8.36 -13.31 -12.62
N GLU A 101 -8.93 -14.48 -12.36
CA GLU A 101 -9.82 -14.76 -11.22
C GLU A 101 -9.07 -15.10 -9.93
N ASP A 102 -7.74 -15.36 -10.00
CA ASP A 102 -6.96 -15.67 -8.80
C ASP A 102 -6.99 -14.46 -7.84
N PRO A 103 -7.07 -14.73 -6.53
CA PRO A 103 -7.02 -13.66 -5.52
C PRO A 103 -5.72 -12.87 -5.58
N ALA A 104 -5.84 -11.55 -5.63
CA ALA A 104 -4.71 -10.62 -5.67
C ALA A 104 -4.48 -9.86 -4.36
N ALA A 105 -5.55 -9.64 -3.58
CA ALA A 105 -5.46 -9.00 -2.28
C ALA A 105 -6.63 -9.38 -1.40
N ILE A 106 -6.42 -9.33 -0.08
CA ILE A 106 -7.49 -9.31 0.92
C ILE A 106 -7.40 -7.99 1.66
N LEU A 107 -8.49 -7.23 1.63
CA LEU A 107 -8.66 -6.01 2.42
C LEU A 107 -9.72 -6.24 3.50
N PHE A 108 -9.58 -5.53 4.61
CA PHE A 108 -10.55 -5.65 5.71
C PHE A 108 -11.40 -4.40 5.82
N THR A 109 -12.71 -4.60 5.94
CA THR A 109 -13.67 -3.54 6.23
C THR A 109 -14.17 -3.68 7.66
N SER A 110 -14.55 -2.56 8.30
CA SER A 110 -15.29 -2.58 9.55
C SER A 110 -16.67 -3.16 9.25
N GLY A 111 -16.89 -4.43 9.58
CA GLY A 111 -18.20 -5.04 9.42
C GLY A 111 -19.26 -4.32 10.26
N SER A 112 -20.53 -4.37 9.83
CA SER A 112 -21.67 -3.75 10.52
C SER A 112 -21.83 -4.19 11.98
N GLU A 113 -21.26 -5.34 12.35
CA GLU A 113 -21.27 -5.89 13.71
C GLU A 113 -19.94 -5.67 14.47
N GLY A 114 -19.11 -4.72 14.05
CA GLY A 114 -17.81 -4.43 14.68
C GLY A 114 -16.70 -5.45 14.41
N LYS A 115 -16.98 -6.59 13.74
CA LYS A 115 -15.97 -7.57 13.36
C LYS A 115 -15.47 -7.32 11.95
N PRO A 116 -14.13 -7.33 11.72
CA PRO A 116 -13.59 -7.11 10.39
C PRO A 116 -14.02 -8.23 9.43
N LYS A 117 -14.50 -7.82 8.24
CA LYS A 117 -14.80 -8.72 7.11
C LYS A 117 -13.67 -8.64 6.10
N GLY A 118 -13.11 -9.79 5.72
CA GLY A 118 -12.10 -9.89 4.66
C GLY A 118 -12.74 -9.88 3.28
N VAL A 119 -12.44 -8.87 2.48
CA VAL A 119 -12.87 -8.77 1.08
C VAL A 119 -11.76 -9.27 0.18
N VAL A 120 -12.01 -10.33 -0.56
CA VAL A 120 -11.07 -10.92 -1.51
C VAL A 120 -11.22 -10.22 -2.86
N LEU A 121 -10.14 -9.63 -3.36
CA LEU A 121 -10.09 -8.95 -4.64
C LEU A 121 -9.28 -9.79 -5.63
N SER A 122 -9.83 -10.04 -6.82
CA SER A 122 -9.14 -10.78 -7.88
C SER A 122 -8.18 -9.88 -8.68
N ASN A 123 -7.23 -10.50 -9.40
CA ASN A 123 -6.36 -9.77 -10.34
C ASN A 123 -7.18 -8.96 -11.35
N ARG A 124 -8.25 -9.56 -11.90
CA ARG A 124 -9.17 -8.89 -12.84
C ARG A 124 -9.80 -7.65 -12.24
N ALA A 125 -10.36 -7.75 -11.02
CA ALA A 125 -11.04 -6.64 -10.36
C ALA A 125 -10.08 -5.47 -10.10
N MET A 126 -8.88 -5.76 -9.60
CA MET A 126 -7.89 -4.72 -9.30
C MET A 126 -7.37 -4.04 -10.56
N LEU A 127 -7.06 -4.79 -11.62
CA LEU A 127 -6.62 -4.22 -12.89
C LEU A 127 -7.73 -3.45 -13.59
N ALA A 128 -8.99 -3.92 -13.53
CA ALA A 128 -10.13 -3.19 -14.08
C ALA A 128 -10.31 -1.84 -13.39
N ASN A 129 -10.20 -1.80 -12.05
CA ASN A 129 -10.33 -0.55 -11.30
C ASN A 129 -9.19 0.44 -11.64
N VAL A 130 -7.95 -0.03 -11.76
CA VAL A 130 -6.84 0.83 -12.23
C VAL A 130 -7.13 1.41 -13.61
N ARG A 131 -7.64 0.62 -14.56
CA ARG A 131 -8.00 1.08 -15.91
C ARG A 131 -9.17 2.07 -15.88
N GLN A 132 -10.18 1.84 -15.03
CA GLN A 132 -11.29 2.78 -14.84
C GLN A 132 -10.79 4.13 -14.31
N CYS A 133 -9.87 4.15 -13.36
CA CYS A 133 -9.25 5.40 -12.88
C CYS A 133 -8.54 6.14 -14.03
N LEU A 134 -7.76 5.43 -14.84
CA LEU A 134 -7.05 6.02 -15.99
C LEU A 134 -7.97 6.52 -17.11
N SER A 135 -9.18 5.99 -17.21
CA SER A 135 -10.14 6.47 -18.22
C SER A 135 -10.76 7.82 -17.89
N VAL A 136 -10.65 8.25 -16.62
CA VAL A 136 -11.24 9.53 -16.14
C VAL A 136 -10.19 10.54 -15.68
N VAL A 137 -8.95 10.10 -15.47
CA VAL A 137 -7.85 10.97 -15.01
C VAL A 137 -6.71 10.87 -16.01
N ASP A 138 -6.38 12.01 -16.61
CA ASP A 138 -5.26 12.12 -17.57
C ASP A 138 -3.92 12.24 -16.83
N VAL A 139 -3.42 11.09 -16.39
CA VAL A 139 -2.11 10.95 -15.74
C VAL A 139 -1.19 10.04 -16.56
N GLY A 140 0.09 10.36 -16.59
CA GLY A 140 1.06 9.65 -17.40
C GLY A 140 2.50 9.70 -16.87
N PRO A 141 3.49 9.23 -17.65
CA PRO A 141 4.89 9.13 -17.21
C PRO A 141 5.54 10.46 -16.83
N SER A 142 4.99 11.60 -17.27
CA SER A 142 5.43 12.94 -16.88
C SER A 142 4.96 13.34 -15.48
N ASP A 143 3.97 12.64 -14.95
CA ASP A 143 3.46 12.88 -13.61
C ASP A 143 4.33 12.23 -12.54
N ARG A 144 4.15 12.69 -11.33
CA ARG A 144 4.78 12.13 -10.14
C ARG A 144 3.79 12.13 -9.00
N PHE A 145 3.52 10.94 -8.47
CA PHE A 145 2.53 10.74 -7.43
C PHE A 145 3.12 10.93 -6.03
N MET A 146 2.42 11.70 -5.20
CA MET A 146 2.58 11.68 -3.75
C MET A 146 1.55 10.72 -3.15
N SER A 147 2.02 9.62 -2.61
CA SER A 147 1.18 8.59 -2.02
C SER A 147 1.44 8.47 -0.51
N ALA A 148 0.60 9.12 0.28
CA ALA A 148 0.63 9.05 1.75
C ALA A 148 -0.51 8.19 2.31
N MET A 149 -1.48 7.78 1.48
CA MET A 149 -2.62 6.99 1.93
C MET A 149 -2.22 5.55 2.27
N PRO A 150 -2.77 4.97 3.36
CA PRO A 150 -2.44 3.62 3.77
C PRO A 150 -2.87 2.56 2.76
N VAL A 151 -1.98 1.62 2.43
CA VAL A 151 -2.24 0.53 1.47
C VAL A 151 -3.20 -0.55 1.97
N PHE A 152 -3.54 -0.55 3.26
CA PHE A 152 -4.57 -1.42 3.80
C PHE A 152 -6.00 -0.91 3.57
N HIS A 153 -6.16 0.27 2.97
CA HIS A 153 -7.42 0.78 2.43
C HIS A 153 -7.42 0.67 0.90
N SER A 154 -8.57 0.36 0.31
CA SER A 154 -8.72 0.20 -1.14
C SER A 154 -8.26 1.43 -1.92
N PHE A 155 -8.58 2.63 -1.44
CA PHE A 155 -8.16 3.88 -2.06
C PHE A 155 -6.65 4.04 -2.10
N GLY A 156 -5.95 3.81 -0.98
CA GLY A 156 -4.49 3.85 -0.92
C GLY A 156 -3.83 2.75 -1.75
N LEU A 157 -4.39 1.53 -1.73
CA LEU A 157 -3.87 0.42 -2.51
C LEU A 157 -4.03 0.63 -4.01
N THR A 158 -5.22 1.04 -4.47
CA THR A 158 -5.48 1.20 -5.91
C THR A 158 -4.90 2.50 -6.45
N ALA A 159 -5.34 3.64 -5.93
CA ALA A 159 -4.96 4.94 -6.48
C ALA A 159 -3.54 5.36 -6.08
N GLY A 160 -3.16 5.14 -4.82
CA GLY A 160 -1.85 5.56 -4.31
C GLY A 160 -0.70 4.61 -4.63
N PHE A 161 -0.98 3.35 -4.94
CA PHE A 161 0.04 2.32 -5.07
C PHE A 161 0.02 1.60 -6.43
N LEU A 162 -1.08 0.92 -6.79
CA LEU A 162 -1.12 0.12 -8.01
C LEU A 162 -1.19 0.98 -9.28
N LEU A 163 -1.99 2.04 -9.27
CA LEU A 163 -2.18 2.89 -10.45
C LEU A 163 -0.84 3.45 -10.95
N PRO A 164 -0.03 4.16 -10.14
CA PRO A 164 1.22 4.69 -10.66
C PRO A 164 2.20 3.58 -11.05
N ILE A 165 2.34 2.52 -10.24
CA ILE A 165 3.36 1.49 -10.47
C ILE A 165 3.07 0.65 -11.71
N LEU A 166 1.83 0.23 -11.92
CA LEU A 166 1.46 -0.58 -13.07
C LEU A 166 1.52 0.19 -14.40
N ASN A 167 1.53 1.53 -14.33
CA ASN A 167 1.60 2.39 -15.51
C ASN A 167 2.94 3.10 -15.67
N GLY A 168 3.96 2.70 -14.91
CA GLY A 168 5.31 3.27 -15.01
C GLY A 168 5.40 4.73 -14.59
N ILE A 169 4.45 5.21 -13.78
CA ILE A 169 4.43 6.59 -13.29
C ILE A 169 5.24 6.65 -11.99
N PRO A 170 6.23 7.55 -11.88
CA PRO A 170 6.99 7.74 -10.65
C PRO A 170 6.09 8.03 -9.45
N ALA A 171 6.32 7.35 -8.33
CA ALA A 171 5.54 7.53 -7.10
C ALA A 171 6.45 7.63 -5.88
N PHE A 172 6.22 8.66 -5.06
CA PHE A 172 6.84 8.80 -3.75
C PHE A 172 5.88 8.26 -2.69
N LEU A 173 6.26 7.14 -2.06
CA LEU A 173 5.45 6.49 -1.03
C LEU A 173 5.84 7.03 0.35
N TYR A 174 4.96 7.80 0.97
CA TYR A 174 5.17 8.37 2.29
C TYR A 174 4.43 7.53 3.36
N PRO A 175 5.05 7.27 4.52
CA PRO A 175 4.54 6.25 5.46
C PRO A 175 3.29 6.65 6.24
N SER A 176 2.95 7.94 6.33
CA SER A 176 1.85 8.40 7.19
C SER A 176 1.12 9.62 6.62
N PRO A 177 -0.20 9.58 6.46
CA PRO A 177 -0.99 10.75 6.05
C PRO A 177 -1.13 11.80 7.16
N LEU A 178 -0.78 11.47 8.41
CA LEU A 178 -1.00 12.31 9.59
C LEU A 178 0.08 13.41 9.75
N HIS A 179 1.15 13.38 8.97
CA HIS A 179 2.20 14.38 9.03
C HIS A 179 1.83 15.60 8.18
N TYR A 180 0.86 16.37 8.66
CA TYR A 180 0.17 17.40 7.88
C TYR A 180 1.05 18.53 7.34
N ALA A 181 2.16 18.86 7.98
CA ALA A 181 3.14 19.82 7.47
C ALA A 181 4.12 19.15 6.49
N VAL A 182 4.58 17.95 6.81
CA VAL A 182 5.64 17.27 6.05
C VAL A 182 5.14 16.75 4.69
N VAL A 183 3.88 16.32 4.59
CA VAL A 183 3.35 15.80 3.32
C VAL A 183 3.35 16.88 2.21
N PRO A 184 2.90 18.13 2.43
CA PRO A 184 3.05 19.20 1.44
C PRO A 184 4.51 19.55 1.12
N GLU A 185 5.39 19.63 2.12
CA GLU A 185 6.83 19.86 1.91
C GLU A 185 7.44 18.77 1.01
N MET A 186 7.12 17.49 1.29
CA MET A 186 7.58 16.38 0.46
C MET A 186 6.97 16.39 -0.95
N PHE A 187 5.74 16.89 -1.11
CA PHE A 187 5.14 17.08 -2.43
C PHE A 187 5.98 18.03 -3.28
N TYR A 188 6.42 19.12 -2.68
CA TYR A 188 7.33 20.10 -3.30
C TYR A 188 8.71 19.49 -3.60
N ASP A 189 9.37 18.93 -2.57
CA ASP A 189 10.74 18.41 -2.65
C ASP A 189 10.90 17.29 -3.66
N ARG A 190 9.84 16.52 -3.89
CA ARG A 190 9.82 15.39 -4.82
C ARG A 190 9.23 15.74 -6.18
N ASP A 191 8.96 17.04 -6.41
CA ASP A 191 8.35 17.52 -7.66
C ASP A 191 7.07 16.76 -8.03
N CYS A 192 6.23 16.46 -7.04
CA CYS A 192 5.00 15.74 -7.26
C CYS A 192 3.98 16.61 -8.00
N THR A 193 3.13 15.95 -8.80
CA THR A 193 2.08 16.60 -9.61
C THR A 193 0.70 16.09 -9.27
N VAL A 194 0.62 14.90 -8.63
CA VAL A 194 -0.64 14.21 -8.33
C VAL A 194 -0.65 13.77 -6.87
N MET A 195 -1.77 14.02 -6.19
CA MET A 195 -2.00 13.52 -4.83
C MET A 195 -3.42 12.98 -4.71
N PHE A 196 -3.54 11.81 -4.06
CA PHE A 196 -4.81 11.25 -3.61
C PHE A 196 -4.89 11.33 -2.09
N ALA A 197 -5.97 11.90 -1.58
CA ALA A 197 -6.20 11.93 -0.15
C ALA A 197 -7.71 12.00 0.17
N THR A 198 -8.09 11.77 1.43
CA THR A 198 -9.45 12.07 1.84
C THR A 198 -9.63 13.58 2.00
N PRO A 199 -10.86 14.11 1.89
CA PRO A 199 -11.16 15.51 2.17
C PRO A 199 -10.58 15.99 3.49
N THR A 200 -10.69 15.20 4.54
CA THR A 200 -10.13 15.51 5.87
C THR A 200 -8.62 15.71 5.82
N PHE A 201 -7.88 14.87 5.12
CA PHE A 201 -6.43 15.04 4.99
C PHE A 201 -6.08 16.26 4.13
N LEU A 202 -6.76 16.48 3.01
CA LEU A 202 -6.53 17.65 2.15
C LEU A 202 -6.74 18.97 2.92
N LYS A 203 -7.81 19.08 3.71
CA LYS A 203 -8.08 20.23 4.58
C LYS A 203 -6.92 20.48 5.56
N ASN A 204 -6.41 19.42 6.18
CA ASN A 204 -5.30 19.54 7.13
C ASN A 204 -3.96 19.87 6.44
N TYR A 205 -3.71 19.35 5.25
CA TYR A 205 -2.54 19.71 4.45
C TYR A 205 -2.62 21.20 4.03
N ALA A 206 -3.76 21.66 3.49
CA ALA A 206 -3.97 23.03 3.09
C ALA A 206 -3.72 24.06 4.22
N ARG A 207 -4.09 23.73 5.45
CA ARG A 207 -3.86 24.57 6.64
C ARG A 207 -2.38 24.70 7.02
N ARG A 208 -1.53 23.79 6.59
CA ARG A 208 -0.12 23.71 6.96
C ARG A 208 0.83 23.92 5.79
N ALA A 209 0.34 23.80 4.57
CA ALA A 209 1.11 23.97 3.37
C ALA A 209 1.50 25.44 3.17
N HIS A 210 2.71 25.64 2.70
CA HIS A 210 3.10 26.93 2.09
C HIS A 210 2.54 26.97 0.66
N PRO A 211 2.13 28.13 0.12
CA PRO A 211 1.60 28.22 -1.25
C PRO A 211 2.49 27.61 -2.33
N TYR A 212 3.81 27.63 -2.14
CA TYR A 212 4.76 27.02 -3.06
C TYR A 212 4.80 25.50 -3.01
N ASP A 213 4.34 24.87 -1.93
CA ASP A 213 4.42 23.42 -1.77
C ASP A 213 3.62 22.69 -2.85
N LEU A 214 2.52 23.28 -3.29
CA LEU A 214 1.61 22.71 -4.28
C LEU A 214 1.71 23.37 -5.67
N ARG A 215 2.77 24.14 -5.95
CA ARG A 215 2.93 24.90 -7.21
C ARG A 215 2.90 24.05 -8.48
N LYS A 216 3.30 22.77 -8.39
CA LYS A 216 3.32 21.84 -9.52
C LYS A 216 2.11 20.91 -9.57
N VAL A 217 1.12 21.12 -8.70
CA VAL A 217 -0.06 20.26 -8.65
C VAL A 217 -0.83 20.33 -9.96
N ARG A 218 -1.11 19.18 -10.54
CA ARG A 218 -2.05 18.99 -11.66
C ARG A 218 -3.37 18.43 -11.17
N PHE A 219 -3.30 17.44 -10.28
CA PHE A 219 -4.48 16.78 -9.73
C PHE A 219 -4.38 16.59 -8.21
N LEU A 220 -5.37 17.12 -7.49
CA LEU A 220 -5.69 16.74 -6.11
C LEU A 220 -7.01 16.00 -6.14
N MET A 221 -6.98 14.71 -5.84
CA MET A 221 -8.17 13.87 -5.91
C MET A 221 -8.65 13.50 -4.52
N ALA A 222 -9.85 13.99 -4.20
CA ALA A 222 -10.54 13.69 -2.96
C ALA A 222 -11.40 12.43 -3.11
N GLY A 223 -11.33 11.52 -2.14
CA GLY A 223 -12.13 10.31 -2.14
C GLY A 223 -12.32 9.71 -0.76
N ALA A 224 -13.14 8.66 -0.70
CA ALA A 224 -13.49 7.90 0.52
C ALA A 224 -14.32 8.64 1.57
N GLU A 225 -14.49 9.95 1.46
CA GLU A 225 -15.34 10.77 2.32
C GLU A 225 -16.14 11.76 1.46
N LYS A 226 -17.26 12.27 1.99
CA LYS A 226 -18.03 13.30 1.30
C LYS A 226 -17.24 14.61 1.27
N LEU A 227 -17.07 15.18 0.09
CA LEU A 227 -16.51 16.52 -0.07
C LEU A 227 -17.50 17.55 0.43
N THR A 228 -17.07 18.45 1.31
CA THR A 228 -17.86 19.57 1.81
C THR A 228 -17.41 20.88 1.16
N THR A 229 -18.29 21.88 1.14
CA THR A 229 -18.01 23.20 0.55
C THR A 229 -16.91 24.01 1.27
N GLU A 230 -16.48 23.55 2.45
CA GLU A 230 -15.43 24.21 3.26
C GLU A 230 -13.99 23.73 2.91
N ILE A 231 -13.85 22.88 1.92
CA ILE A 231 -12.61 22.35 1.41
C ILE A 231 -12.41 22.82 -0.03
#